data_4d3cd985d436aabd86eb8f2ab977a768
#
_entry.id   4d3cd985d436aabd86eb8f2ab977a768
#
_cell.length_a   1.000
_cell.length_b   1.000
_cell.length_c   1.000
_cell.angle_alpha   90.00
_cell.angle_beta   90.00
_cell.angle_gamma   90.00
#
_symmetry.space_group_name_H-M   'P 1'
#
loop_
_entity.id
_entity.type
_entity.pdbx_description
1 polymer ?
#
loop_
_entity_poly.entity_id
_entity_poly.type
_entity_poly.pdbx_seq_one_letter_code
_entity_poly.pdbx_strand_id
1 'polypeptide(L)'
;MKYNKYLIITLLIFISLVTTFFYTKNIFYFYLTLPILIYACIIRYFQDKNKLLIKTNKILNLLKYESILYAISVIIAYSMPFVSFTNKINKVEYYYTVGYTISVIFLILTGVIHIKRTLLIRKELRNNNSKWQKKGSLSNSVDLEN
;
A
#
# COMPACT_ATOMS: atom_id res chain seq x y z
N MET A 1 -16.69 -4.29 2.55
CA MET A 1 -17.42 -3.09 2.10
C MET A 1 -17.20 -1.83 2.96
N LYS A 2 -17.02 -1.94 4.28
CA LYS A 2 -16.89 -0.77 5.20
C LYS A 2 -15.76 0.21 4.84
N TYR A 3 -14.57 -0.30 4.50
CA TYR A 3 -13.40 0.55 4.17
C TYR A 3 -13.49 1.28 2.83
N ASN A 4 -14.24 0.76 1.85
CA ASN A 4 -14.37 1.42 0.54
C ASN A 4 -15.08 2.77 0.66
N LYS A 5 -16.08 2.90 1.55
CA LYS A 5 -16.78 4.16 1.79
C LYS A 5 -15.82 5.23 2.34
N TYR A 6 -15.00 4.86 3.33
CA TYR A 6 -14.02 5.78 3.90
C TYR A 6 -12.97 6.22 2.88
N LEU A 7 -12.52 5.30 2.01
CA LEU A 7 -11.56 5.62 0.97
C LEU A 7 -12.15 6.59 -0.07
N ILE A 8 -13.42 6.42 -0.47
CA ILE A 8 -14.11 7.33 -1.39
C ILE A 8 -14.25 8.72 -0.76
N ILE A 9 -14.68 8.81 0.50
CA ILE A 9 -14.81 10.09 1.21
C ILE A 9 -13.44 10.77 1.30
N THR A 10 -12.41 10.04 1.67
CA THR A 10 -11.04 10.56 1.77
C THR A 10 -10.54 11.08 0.42
N LEU A 11 -10.85 10.38 -0.67
CA LEU A 11 -10.52 10.79 -2.04
C LEU A 11 -11.25 12.08 -2.43
N LEU A 12 -12.54 12.20 -2.12
CA LEU A 12 -13.32 13.40 -2.42
C LEU A 12 -12.77 14.62 -1.66
N ILE A 13 -12.44 14.47 -0.37
CA ILE A 13 -11.83 15.55 0.43
C ILE A 13 -10.46 15.92 -0.16
N PHE A 14 -9.65 14.94 -0.54
CA PHE A 14 -8.34 15.17 -1.16
C PHE A 14 -8.47 15.97 -2.46
N ILE A 15 -9.36 15.57 -3.38
CA ILE A 15 -9.61 16.26 -4.64
C ILE A 15 -10.07 17.70 -4.37
N SER A 16 -10.99 17.90 -3.43
CA SER A 16 -11.49 19.23 -3.06
C SER A 16 -10.36 20.14 -2.57
N LEU A 17 -9.48 19.66 -1.69
CA LEU A 17 -8.34 20.46 -1.18
C LEU A 17 -7.32 20.77 -2.27
N VAL A 18 -7.02 19.80 -3.15
CA VAL A 18 -6.12 20.01 -4.29
C VAL A 18 -6.70 21.05 -5.24
N THR A 19 -8.00 20.97 -5.57
CA THR A 19 -8.68 21.96 -6.41
C THR A 19 -8.65 23.34 -5.78
N THR A 20 -8.94 23.44 -4.47
CA THR A 20 -8.88 24.73 -3.74
C THR A 20 -7.47 25.30 -3.72
N PHE A 21 -6.44 24.45 -3.56
CA PHE A 21 -5.04 24.86 -3.66
C PHE A 21 -4.73 25.50 -5.03
N PHE A 22 -5.10 24.83 -6.13
CA PHE A 22 -4.86 25.35 -7.49
C PHE A 22 -5.58 26.66 -7.75
N TYR A 23 -6.78 26.85 -7.19
CA TYR A 23 -7.56 28.07 -7.33
C TYR A 23 -7.01 29.22 -6.49
N THR A 24 -6.69 28.98 -5.21
CA THR A 24 -6.25 30.01 -4.26
C THR A 24 -4.74 30.24 -4.26
N LYS A 25 -3.97 29.29 -4.80
CA LYS A 25 -2.49 29.22 -4.72
C LYS A 25 -1.96 29.31 -3.28
N ASN A 26 -2.79 29.03 -2.29
CA ASN A 26 -2.42 29.10 -0.88
C ASN A 26 -1.85 27.75 -0.43
N ILE A 27 -0.56 27.74 -0.07
CA ILE A 27 0.21 26.56 0.33
C ILE A 27 -0.38 25.83 1.56
N PHE A 28 -1.19 26.51 2.36
CA PHE A 28 -1.87 25.92 3.52
C PHE A 28 -2.75 24.73 3.13
N TYR A 29 -3.49 24.84 2.02
CA TYR A 29 -4.35 23.75 1.53
C TYR A 29 -3.54 22.51 1.13
N PHE A 30 -2.33 22.72 0.63
CA PHE A 30 -1.42 21.60 0.36
C PHE A 30 -1.00 20.88 1.62
N TYR A 31 -0.57 21.60 2.66
CA TYR A 31 -0.19 20.95 3.92
C TYR A 31 -1.34 20.14 4.53
N LEU A 32 -2.60 20.56 4.32
CA LEU A 32 -3.77 19.81 4.75
C LEU A 32 -3.98 18.50 3.97
N THR A 33 -3.46 18.38 2.74
CA THR A 33 -3.58 17.15 1.95
C THR A 33 -2.65 16.03 2.42
N LEU A 34 -1.50 16.35 3.03
CA LEU A 34 -0.54 15.36 3.50
C LEU A 34 -1.11 14.39 4.55
N PRO A 35 -1.75 14.85 5.65
CA PRO A 35 -2.36 13.93 6.61
C PRO A 35 -3.48 13.09 5.99
N ILE A 36 -4.23 13.62 5.01
CA ILE A 36 -5.26 12.88 4.30
C ILE A 36 -4.65 11.76 3.47
N LEU A 37 -3.52 12.02 2.81
CA LEU A 37 -2.78 11.02 2.04
C LEU A 37 -2.25 9.90 2.93
N ILE A 38 -1.69 10.24 4.09
CA ILE A 38 -1.25 9.27 5.10
C ILE A 38 -2.43 8.43 5.57
N TYR A 39 -3.58 9.06 5.87
CA TYR A 39 -4.79 8.37 6.29
C TYR A 39 -5.30 7.41 5.21
N ALA A 40 -5.27 7.79 3.92
CA ALA A 40 -5.62 6.91 2.81
C ALA A 40 -4.71 5.67 2.74
N CYS A 41 -3.40 5.83 2.95
CA CYS A 41 -2.44 4.73 3.01
C CYS A 41 -2.74 3.77 4.17
N ILE A 42 -3.12 4.30 5.34
CA ILE A 42 -3.52 3.51 6.51
C ILE A 42 -4.79 2.70 6.22
N ILE A 43 -5.82 3.32 5.63
CA ILE A 43 -7.06 2.62 5.25
C ILE A 43 -6.75 1.49 4.27
N ARG A 44 -5.90 1.74 3.26
CA ARG A 44 -5.47 0.73 2.29
C ARG A 44 -4.77 -0.44 2.97
N TYR A 45 -3.87 -0.19 3.92
CA TYR A 45 -3.24 -1.24 4.70
C TYR A 45 -4.27 -2.14 5.41
N PHE A 46 -5.27 -1.54 6.09
CA PHE A 46 -6.32 -2.30 6.77
C PHE A 46 -7.21 -3.08 5.80
N GLN A 47 -7.51 -2.51 4.63
CA GLN A 47 -8.24 -3.23 3.58
C GLN A 47 -7.49 -4.48 3.13
N ASP A 48 -6.20 -4.33 2.82
CA ASP A 48 -5.36 -5.42 2.35
C ASP A 48 -5.16 -6.47 3.43
N LYS A 49 -4.97 -6.05 4.70
CA LYS A 49 -4.91 -6.96 5.85
C LYS A 49 -6.18 -7.80 6.01
N ASN A 50 -7.34 -7.20 5.79
CA ASN A 50 -8.63 -7.92 5.91
C ASN A 50 -8.90 -8.87 4.75
N LYS A 51 -8.39 -8.57 3.56
CA LYS A 51 -8.50 -9.44 2.37
C LYS A 51 -7.55 -10.63 2.39
N LEU A 52 -6.58 -10.65 3.31
CA LEU A 52 -5.64 -11.78 3.41
C LEU A 52 -6.35 -13.07 3.81
N LEU A 53 -6.24 -14.09 2.96
CA LEU A 53 -6.74 -15.45 3.23
C LEU A 53 -5.95 -16.15 4.33
N ILE A 54 -4.65 -15.87 4.41
CA ILE A 54 -3.72 -16.43 5.40
C ILE A 54 -3.04 -15.28 6.16
N LYS A 55 -3.11 -15.33 7.50
CA LYS A 55 -2.59 -14.28 8.39
C LYS A 55 -1.44 -14.80 9.26
N THR A 56 -0.39 -15.34 8.63
CA THR A 56 0.83 -15.66 9.39
C THR A 56 1.60 -14.36 9.71
N ASN A 57 2.34 -14.35 10.83
CA ASN A 57 3.13 -13.19 11.24
C ASN A 57 4.09 -12.72 10.14
N LYS A 58 4.65 -13.67 9.39
CA LYS A 58 5.58 -13.38 8.29
C LYS A 58 4.88 -12.64 7.14
N ILE A 59 3.67 -13.06 6.77
CA ILE A 59 2.86 -12.41 5.72
C ILE A 59 2.41 -11.01 6.18
N LEU A 60 1.99 -10.88 7.44
CA LEU A 60 1.57 -9.60 8.00
C LEU A 60 2.73 -8.59 8.07
N ASN A 61 3.95 -9.03 8.43
CA ASN A 61 5.12 -8.17 8.42
C ASN A 61 5.49 -7.71 7.01
N LEU A 62 5.43 -8.60 6.01
CA LEU A 62 5.65 -8.20 4.61
C LEU A 62 4.62 -7.19 4.14
N LEU A 63 3.33 -7.36 4.46
CA LEU A 63 2.29 -6.40 4.15
C LEU A 63 2.55 -5.03 4.81
N LYS A 64 3.00 -5.02 6.06
CA LYS A 64 3.35 -3.80 6.79
C LYS A 64 4.49 -3.05 6.10
N TYR A 65 5.60 -3.74 5.76
CA TYR A 65 6.72 -3.11 5.05
C TYR A 65 6.33 -2.61 3.66
N GLU A 66 5.57 -3.39 2.90
CA GLU A 66 5.02 -3.00 1.59
C GLU A 66 4.22 -1.70 1.71
N SER A 67 3.33 -1.60 2.70
CA SER A 67 2.49 -0.42 2.89
C SER A 67 3.27 0.81 3.33
N ILE A 68 4.31 0.65 4.16
CA ILE A 68 5.18 1.75 4.58
C ILE A 68 5.98 2.29 3.39
N LEU A 69 6.63 1.41 2.61
CA LEU A 69 7.42 1.83 1.45
C LEU A 69 6.54 2.50 0.39
N TYR A 70 5.34 1.97 0.17
CA TYR A 70 4.35 2.60 -0.71
C TYR A 70 3.98 4.01 -0.24
N ALA A 71 3.66 4.18 1.05
CA ALA A 71 3.32 5.48 1.61
C ALA A 71 4.45 6.49 1.47
N ILE A 72 5.70 6.09 1.76
CA ILE A 72 6.89 6.92 1.58
C ILE A 72 7.03 7.36 0.12
N SER A 73 6.92 6.41 -0.83
CA SER A 73 6.99 6.72 -2.26
C SER A 73 5.93 7.74 -2.69
N VAL A 74 4.68 7.54 -2.27
CA VAL A 74 3.57 8.44 -2.61
C VAL A 74 3.78 9.84 -2.02
N ILE A 75 4.23 9.94 -0.76
CA ILE A 75 4.50 11.22 -0.10
C ILE A 75 5.62 11.96 -0.82
N ILE A 76 6.71 11.29 -1.17
CA ILE A 76 7.83 11.90 -1.90
C ILE A 76 7.34 12.39 -3.26
N ALA A 77 6.70 11.54 -4.06
CA ALA A 77 6.21 11.90 -5.39
C ALA A 77 5.23 13.08 -5.34
N TYR A 78 4.35 13.09 -4.33
CA TYR A 78 3.37 14.15 -4.15
C TYR A 78 3.99 15.47 -3.69
N SER A 79 5.06 15.44 -2.89
CA SER A 79 5.71 16.65 -2.39
C SER A 79 6.58 17.36 -3.46
N MET A 80 7.02 16.65 -4.51
CA MET A 80 7.91 17.21 -5.53
C MET A 80 7.35 18.46 -6.25
N PRO A 81 6.09 18.49 -6.75
CA PRO A 81 5.55 19.70 -7.38
C PRO A 81 5.61 20.97 -6.53
N PHE A 82 5.65 20.83 -5.20
CA PHE A 82 5.65 21.96 -4.25
C PHE A 82 7.02 22.57 -4.04
N VAL A 83 8.08 21.79 -4.24
CA VAL A 83 9.45 22.32 -4.21
C VAL A 83 9.61 23.45 -5.24
N SER A 84 8.89 23.36 -6.37
CA SER A 84 8.92 24.43 -7.40
C SER A 84 8.14 25.68 -7.01
N PHE A 85 7.06 25.54 -6.25
CA PHE A 85 6.25 26.70 -5.84
C PHE A 85 6.90 27.53 -4.72
N THR A 86 7.70 26.86 -3.88
CA THR A 86 8.32 27.52 -2.70
C THR A 86 9.71 28.06 -2.96
N ASN A 87 10.39 27.59 -3.99
CA ASN A 87 11.80 27.93 -4.24
C ASN A 87 11.97 28.63 -5.59
N LYS A 88 12.43 29.88 -5.55
CA LYS A 88 13.03 30.60 -6.69
C LYS A 88 14.42 30.03 -7.04
N ILE A 89 14.61 28.71 -6.95
CA ILE A 89 15.93 28.09 -7.05
C ILE A 89 16.22 27.72 -8.51
N ASN A 90 17.36 28.16 -9.01
CA ASN A 90 17.89 27.85 -10.36
C ASN A 90 18.21 26.35 -10.62
N LYS A 91 17.85 25.44 -9.67
CA LYS A 91 18.13 23.99 -9.75
C LYS A 91 16.88 23.13 -9.53
N VAL A 92 15.71 23.68 -9.84
CA VAL A 92 14.42 22.97 -9.62
C VAL A 92 14.39 21.61 -10.33
N GLU A 93 14.87 21.54 -11.55
CA GLU A 93 14.92 20.29 -12.34
C GLU A 93 15.73 19.18 -11.67
N TYR A 94 16.84 19.52 -11.05
CA TYR A 94 17.67 18.56 -10.32
C TYR A 94 16.91 17.93 -9.14
N TYR A 95 16.24 18.76 -8.32
CA TYR A 95 15.46 18.28 -7.18
C TYR A 95 14.29 17.41 -7.61
N TYR A 96 13.61 17.75 -8.71
CA TYR A 96 12.56 16.92 -9.30
C TYR A 96 13.09 15.55 -9.70
N THR A 97 14.17 15.53 -10.47
CA THR A 97 14.77 14.29 -10.97
C THR A 97 15.18 13.39 -9.82
N VAL A 98 15.86 13.93 -8.82
CA VAL A 98 16.28 13.17 -7.63
C VAL A 98 15.07 12.65 -6.84
N GLY A 99 14.08 13.51 -6.56
CA GLY A 99 12.89 13.12 -5.80
C GLY A 99 12.06 12.04 -6.49
N TYR A 100 11.80 12.20 -7.78
CA TYR A 100 11.08 11.17 -8.54
C TYR A 100 11.89 9.88 -8.65
N THR A 101 13.20 9.94 -8.84
CA THR A 101 14.06 8.76 -8.86
C THR A 101 13.99 7.99 -7.54
N ILE A 102 14.08 8.69 -6.42
CA ILE A 102 13.92 8.08 -5.09
C ILE A 102 12.52 7.46 -4.93
N SER A 103 11.46 8.16 -5.34
CA SER A 103 10.10 7.62 -5.30
C SER A 103 9.95 6.35 -6.12
N VAL A 104 10.51 6.29 -7.33
CA VAL A 104 10.50 5.11 -8.21
C VAL A 104 11.26 3.94 -7.57
N ILE A 105 12.41 4.19 -6.92
CA ILE A 105 13.15 3.15 -6.19
C ILE A 105 12.27 2.54 -5.09
N PHE A 106 11.58 3.36 -4.30
CA PHE A 106 10.67 2.86 -3.27
C PHE A 106 9.48 2.07 -3.86
N LEU A 107 8.95 2.49 -5.01
CA LEU A 107 7.90 1.73 -5.72
C LEU A 107 8.39 0.36 -6.19
N ILE A 108 9.61 0.28 -6.74
CA ILE A 108 10.21 -0.99 -7.15
C ILE A 108 10.39 -1.91 -5.95
N LEU A 109 10.92 -1.40 -4.83
CA LEU A 109 11.06 -2.18 -3.59
C LEU A 109 9.71 -2.67 -3.07
N THR A 110 8.67 -1.83 -3.14
CA THR A 110 7.30 -2.22 -2.81
C THR A 110 6.82 -3.37 -3.69
N GLY A 111 7.08 -3.31 -5.00
CA GLY A 111 6.75 -4.38 -5.94
C GLY A 111 7.44 -5.70 -5.63
N VAL A 112 8.73 -5.66 -5.29
CA VAL A 112 9.51 -6.86 -4.88
C VAL A 112 8.91 -7.50 -3.63
N ILE A 113 8.56 -6.69 -2.61
CA ILE A 113 7.93 -7.20 -1.38
C ILE A 113 6.55 -7.78 -1.67
N HIS A 114 5.77 -7.13 -2.54
CA HIS A 114 4.45 -7.62 -2.97
C HIS A 114 4.54 -9.00 -3.62
N ILE A 115 5.48 -9.19 -4.55
CA ILE A 115 5.72 -10.48 -5.21
C ILE A 115 6.11 -11.54 -4.16
N LYS A 116 7.06 -11.23 -3.29
CA LYS A 116 7.49 -12.14 -2.21
C LYS A 116 6.33 -12.54 -1.30
N ARG A 117 5.48 -11.60 -0.91
CA ARG A 117 4.29 -11.85 -0.10
C ARG A 117 3.30 -12.78 -0.84
N THR A 118 3.04 -12.51 -2.11
CA THR A 118 2.11 -13.31 -2.93
C THR A 118 2.60 -14.74 -3.12
N LEU A 119 3.90 -14.95 -3.37
CA LEU A 119 4.50 -16.29 -3.47
C LEU A 119 4.40 -17.05 -2.15
N LEU A 120 4.59 -16.37 -1.03
CA LEU A 120 4.48 -16.97 0.30
C LEU A 120 3.05 -17.40 0.60
N ILE A 121 2.05 -16.59 0.27
CA ILE A 121 0.63 -16.93 0.40
C ILE A 121 0.30 -18.18 -0.44
N ARG A 122 0.74 -18.23 -1.70
CA ARG A 122 0.54 -19.39 -2.58
C ARG A 122 1.17 -20.66 -2.01
N LYS A 123 2.37 -20.56 -1.46
CA LYS A 123 3.06 -21.71 -0.82
C LYS A 123 2.29 -22.23 0.40
N GLU A 124 1.82 -21.35 1.27
CA GLU A 124 1.03 -21.70 2.46
C GLU A 124 -0.32 -22.34 2.09
N LEU A 125 -1.00 -21.81 1.06
CA LEU A 125 -2.25 -22.41 0.54
C LEU A 125 -2.03 -23.84 0.02
N ARG A 126 -0.95 -24.05 -0.73
CA ARG A 126 -0.59 -25.39 -1.24
C ARG A 126 -0.33 -26.38 -0.10
N ASN A 127 0.42 -25.95 0.91
CA ASN A 127 0.73 -26.79 2.06
C ASN A 127 -0.53 -27.15 2.87
N ASN A 128 -1.46 -26.21 3.03
CA ASN A 128 -2.71 -26.49 3.72
C ASN A 128 -3.59 -27.48 2.92
N ASN A 129 -3.70 -27.30 1.61
CA ASN A 129 -4.48 -28.24 0.78
C ASN A 129 -3.90 -29.65 0.80
N SER A 130 -2.57 -29.81 0.77
CA SER A 130 -1.93 -31.14 0.86
C SER A 130 -2.16 -31.83 2.22
N LYS A 131 -2.21 -31.06 3.31
CA LYS A 131 -2.55 -31.59 4.65
C LYS A 131 -3.99 -32.10 4.73
N TRP A 132 -4.93 -31.38 4.12
CA TRP A 132 -6.34 -31.80 4.09
C TRP A 132 -6.54 -33.07 3.26
N GLN A 133 -5.87 -33.21 2.13
CA GLN A 133 -5.93 -34.44 1.30
C GLN A 133 -5.38 -35.66 2.04
N LYS A 134 -4.22 -35.51 2.74
CA LYS A 134 -3.66 -36.59 3.56
C LYS A 134 -4.59 -36.99 4.71
N LYS A 135 -5.26 -36.06 5.34
CA LYS A 135 -6.20 -36.34 6.43
C LYS A 135 -7.46 -37.04 5.95
N GLY A 136 -7.97 -36.65 4.78
CA GLY A 136 -9.13 -37.34 4.13
C GLY A 136 -8.81 -38.74 3.68
N SER A 137 -7.60 -39.02 3.19
CA SER A 137 -7.20 -40.40 2.79
C SER A 137 -7.00 -41.32 3.99
N LEU A 138 -6.56 -40.81 5.14
CA LEU A 138 -6.42 -41.59 6.36
C LEU A 138 -7.78 -41.94 7.01
N SER A 139 -8.79 -41.07 6.92
CA SER A 139 -10.13 -41.36 7.44
C SER A 139 -10.83 -42.45 6.62
N ASN A 140 -10.64 -42.47 5.29
CA ASN A 140 -11.22 -43.48 4.41
C ASN A 140 -10.55 -44.87 4.52
N SER A 141 -9.30 -44.95 5.00
CA SER A 141 -8.64 -46.23 5.23
C SER A 141 -9.05 -46.92 6.54
N VAL A 142 -9.49 -46.14 7.55
CA VAL A 142 -9.97 -46.70 8.83
C VAL A 142 -11.38 -47.26 8.71
N ASP A 143 -12.21 -46.76 7.80
CA ASP A 143 -13.59 -47.23 7.59
C ASP A 143 -13.66 -48.52 6.73
N LEU A 144 -12.53 -49.01 6.17
CA LEU A 144 -12.46 -50.21 5.37
C LEU A 144 -11.92 -51.43 6.14
N GLU A 145 -11.50 -51.25 7.40
CA GLU A 145 -11.02 -52.35 8.28
C GLU A 145 -12.03 -52.79 9.36
N ASN A 146 -13.27 -52.28 9.33
CA ASN A 146 -14.39 -52.71 10.16
C ASN A 146 -15.50 -53.31 9.29
#